data_94ad8c0f3b1d3a8a6d19a6a8c7bf88fc
#
_entry.id   94ad8c0f3b1d3a8a6d19a6a8c7bf88fc
#
_cell.length_a   1.000
_cell.length_b   1.000
_cell.length_c   1.000
_cell.angle_alpha   90.00
_cell.angle_beta   90.00
_cell.angle_gamma   90.00
#
_symmetry.space_group_name_H-M   'P 1'
#
loop_
_entity.id
_entity.type
_entity.pdbx_description
1 polymer ?
#
loop_
_entity_poly.entity_id
_entity_poly.type
_entity_poly.pdbx_seq_one_letter_code
_entity_poly.pdbx_strand_id
1 'polypeptide(L)'
;METFTWRYLGHPVHCVQQGASEVDEESPALLLVHGFGASTDHWRHNIPVLGRTHEVHALDLLGFGRSAKPRGLSYGGSLWRDQLVAYVRERIGRPTVIAGNSLGGFAALAAGAALQSDCAGVVLLNAAGPFSDEQQPPKGWGAIARQTIGSALLKSPVLQRLLFENLRRPATIRRTLNQVYVDKTNVDEALVESIRLPSLDPGAFGVFRTVFDIPRGQPLDELFADLTAPLLLLWGIRDPWINAPGRRSSFQRHAPQATTEVVLDAGHCPHDEVPDQVNAALQDWLATLPQPST
;
A
#
# COMPACT_ATOMS: atom_id res chain seq x y z
N MET A 1 -20.98 -5.72 3.48
CA MET A 1 -19.53 -5.94 3.67
C MET A 1 -19.35 -7.26 4.37
N GLU A 2 -18.65 -8.19 3.76
CA GLU A 2 -18.36 -9.52 4.26
C GLU A 2 -16.87 -9.62 4.62
N THR A 3 -16.55 -10.34 5.68
CA THR A 3 -15.17 -10.63 6.08
C THR A 3 -14.95 -12.14 6.05
N PHE A 4 -13.81 -12.57 5.49
CA PHE A 4 -13.48 -13.99 5.41
C PHE A 4 -11.97 -14.21 5.50
N THR A 5 -11.59 -15.48 5.58
CA THR A 5 -10.19 -15.89 5.60
C THR A 5 -9.86 -16.65 4.32
N TRP A 6 -8.88 -16.16 3.58
CA TRP A 6 -8.22 -16.87 2.49
C TRP A 6 -6.90 -17.49 2.98
N ARG A 7 -6.36 -18.46 2.26
CA ARG A 7 -5.06 -19.06 2.60
C ARG A 7 -4.04 -18.80 1.50
N TYR A 8 -2.93 -18.14 1.87
CA TYR A 8 -1.79 -17.94 0.99
C TYR A 8 -0.55 -18.61 1.60
N LEU A 9 0.15 -19.43 0.83
CA LEU A 9 1.27 -20.26 1.32
C LEU A 9 0.91 -21.07 2.59
N GLY A 10 -0.35 -21.51 2.71
CA GLY A 10 -0.85 -22.20 3.90
C GLY A 10 -1.19 -21.32 5.09
N HIS A 11 -0.91 -20.02 5.05
CA HIS A 11 -1.15 -19.07 6.14
C HIS A 11 -2.49 -18.34 5.97
N PRO A 12 -3.23 -18.09 7.07
CA PRO A 12 -4.48 -17.34 7.02
C PRO A 12 -4.22 -15.88 6.67
N VAL A 13 -5.00 -15.38 5.73
CA VAL A 13 -5.05 -13.99 5.27
C VAL A 13 -6.45 -13.45 5.51
N HIS A 14 -6.55 -12.34 6.21
CA HIS A 14 -7.81 -11.64 6.43
C HIS A 14 -8.21 -10.87 5.18
N CYS A 15 -9.44 -11.04 4.74
CA CYS A 15 -10.00 -10.42 3.55
C CYS A 15 -11.35 -9.78 3.85
N VAL A 16 -11.64 -8.73 3.11
CA VAL A 16 -12.92 -8.01 3.10
C VAL A 16 -13.42 -7.97 1.66
N GLN A 17 -14.71 -8.21 1.47
CA GLN A 17 -15.38 -8.08 0.18
C GLN A 17 -16.67 -7.29 0.35
N GLN A 18 -16.94 -6.41 -0.60
CA GLN A 18 -18.22 -5.74 -0.74
C GLN A 18 -18.53 -5.55 -2.21
N GLY A 19 -19.75 -5.89 -2.62
CA GLY A 19 -20.25 -5.62 -3.95
C GLY A 19 -21.73 -5.28 -3.88
N ALA A 20 -22.22 -4.56 -4.86
CA ALA A 20 -23.64 -4.40 -5.09
C ALA A 20 -24.20 -5.73 -5.62
N SER A 21 -25.47 -6.01 -5.29
CA SER A 21 -26.18 -7.21 -5.81
C SER A 21 -26.37 -7.20 -7.35
N GLU A 22 -26.07 -6.08 -8.00
CA GLU A 22 -26.23 -5.83 -9.43
C GLU A 22 -24.93 -5.24 -10.04
N VAL A 23 -23.76 -5.68 -9.57
CA VAL A 23 -22.48 -5.31 -10.21
C VAL A 23 -22.43 -5.98 -11.59
N ASP A 24 -22.23 -5.17 -12.61
CA ASP A 24 -21.95 -5.65 -13.94
C ASP A 24 -20.69 -6.54 -13.90
N GLU A 25 -20.84 -7.83 -14.23
CA GLU A 25 -19.75 -8.80 -14.24
C GLU A 25 -18.64 -8.42 -15.24
N GLU A 26 -18.95 -7.57 -16.22
CA GLU A 26 -17.99 -7.06 -17.19
C GLU A 26 -17.14 -5.91 -16.63
N SER A 27 -17.59 -5.23 -15.58
CA SER A 27 -16.80 -4.18 -14.92
C SER A 27 -15.62 -4.77 -14.15
N PRO A 28 -14.42 -4.13 -14.17
CA PRO A 28 -13.29 -4.61 -13.40
C PRO A 28 -13.58 -4.57 -11.91
N ALA A 29 -13.10 -5.59 -11.19
CA ALA A 29 -13.11 -5.59 -9.74
C ALA A 29 -12.06 -4.60 -9.19
N LEU A 30 -12.25 -4.16 -7.94
CA LEU A 30 -11.29 -3.32 -7.22
C LEU A 30 -10.60 -4.12 -6.12
N LEU A 31 -9.26 -4.04 -6.05
CA LEU A 31 -8.47 -4.57 -4.95
C LEU A 31 -7.75 -3.43 -4.23
N LEU A 32 -8.09 -3.20 -2.96
CA LEU A 32 -7.53 -2.13 -2.12
C LEU A 32 -6.44 -2.68 -1.22
N VAL A 33 -5.25 -2.06 -1.28
CA VAL A 33 -4.04 -2.54 -0.60
C VAL A 33 -3.50 -1.47 0.35
N HIS A 34 -3.44 -1.82 1.64
CA HIS A 34 -3.01 -0.91 2.71
C HIS A 34 -1.49 -0.70 2.76
N GLY A 35 -1.05 0.36 3.44
CA GLY A 35 0.35 0.69 3.68
C GLY A 35 1.00 -0.10 4.83
N PHE A 36 2.26 0.21 5.11
CA PHE A 36 3.02 -0.42 6.20
C PHE A 36 2.38 -0.17 7.57
N GLY A 37 2.19 -1.23 8.33
CA GLY A 37 1.63 -1.19 9.69
C GLY A 37 0.12 -0.95 9.74
N ALA A 38 -0.54 -0.77 8.61
CA ALA A 38 -2.00 -0.63 8.51
C ALA A 38 -2.70 -1.98 8.26
N SER A 39 -3.97 -1.93 7.93
CA SER A 39 -4.83 -3.08 7.60
C SER A 39 -5.95 -2.64 6.64
N THR A 40 -6.84 -3.56 6.31
CA THR A 40 -8.07 -3.27 5.55
C THR A 40 -8.93 -2.19 6.21
N ASP A 41 -8.84 -2.01 7.52
CA ASP A 41 -9.56 -0.95 8.26
C ASP A 41 -9.17 0.47 7.80
N HIS A 42 -8.02 0.64 7.16
CA HIS A 42 -7.58 1.93 6.62
C HIS A 42 -8.40 2.35 5.38
N TRP A 43 -9.14 1.42 4.78
CA TRP A 43 -10.06 1.65 3.67
C TRP A 43 -11.53 1.78 4.11
N ARG A 44 -11.77 1.98 5.42
CA ARG A 44 -13.10 2.02 6.07
C ARG A 44 -14.08 3.02 5.44
N HIS A 45 -13.58 4.11 4.87
CA HIS A 45 -14.39 5.16 4.23
C HIS A 45 -14.52 4.96 2.69
N ASN A 46 -13.76 4.05 2.11
CA ASN A 46 -13.75 3.81 0.67
C ASN A 46 -14.54 2.56 0.30
N ILE A 47 -14.35 1.45 1.01
CA ILE A 47 -15.04 0.18 0.73
C ILE A 47 -16.57 0.35 0.66
N PRO A 48 -17.25 1.01 1.62
CA PRO A 48 -18.71 1.14 1.58
C PRO A 48 -19.22 2.02 0.43
N VAL A 49 -18.43 2.98 -0.01
CA VAL A 49 -18.81 3.91 -1.10
C VAL A 49 -18.59 3.26 -2.45
N LEU A 50 -17.37 2.74 -2.69
CA LEU A 50 -17.01 2.10 -3.95
C LEU A 50 -17.79 0.80 -4.18
N GLY A 51 -18.10 0.07 -3.10
CA GLY A 51 -18.87 -1.17 -3.15
C GLY A 51 -20.35 -1.00 -3.50
N ARG A 52 -20.82 0.23 -3.74
CA ARG A 52 -22.16 0.48 -4.29
C ARG A 52 -22.24 0.25 -5.79
N THR A 53 -21.12 0.44 -6.48
CA THR A 53 -21.03 0.40 -7.95
C THR A 53 -20.03 -0.64 -8.48
N HIS A 54 -19.13 -1.13 -7.63
CA HIS A 54 -18.10 -2.09 -8.02
C HIS A 54 -18.02 -3.24 -7.03
N GLU A 55 -17.50 -4.37 -7.47
CA GLU A 55 -17.03 -5.40 -6.56
C GLU A 55 -15.68 -4.97 -5.97
N VAL A 56 -15.66 -4.74 -4.66
CA VAL A 56 -14.50 -4.25 -3.93
C VAL A 56 -13.96 -5.34 -3.03
N HIS A 57 -12.69 -5.61 -3.17
CA HIS A 57 -11.90 -6.47 -2.30
C HIS A 57 -10.87 -5.64 -1.54
N ALA A 58 -10.54 -6.07 -0.33
CA ALA A 58 -9.37 -5.63 0.40
C ALA A 58 -8.80 -6.81 1.16
N LEU A 59 -7.49 -6.83 1.35
CA LEU A 59 -6.84 -7.86 2.15
C LEU A 59 -5.74 -7.29 3.03
N ASP A 60 -5.53 -7.92 4.18
CA ASP A 60 -4.36 -7.63 5.00
C ASP A 60 -3.16 -8.39 4.43
N LEU A 61 -2.11 -7.65 4.03
CA LEU A 61 -0.88 -8.27 3.55
C LEU A 61 -0.28 -9.19 4.64
N LEU A 62 0.30 -10.31 4.26
CA LEU A 62 1.01 -11.18 5.20
C LEU A 62 2.00 -10.37 6.01
N GLY A 63 1.96 -10.53 7.32
CA GLY A 63 2.75 -9.74 8.28
C GLY A 63 2.00 -8.57 8.91
N PHE A 64 0.86 -8.15 8.37
CA PHE A 64 0.10 -6.99 8.82
C PHE A 64 -1.34 -7.33 9.19
N GLY A 65 -2.00 -6.37 9.81
CA GLY A 65 -3.41 -6.48 10.17
C GLY A 65 -3.74 -7.76 10.93
N ARG A 66 -4.85 -8.38 10.57
CA ARG A 66 -5.33 -9.66 11.09
C ARG A 66 -4.76 -10.88 10.37
N SER A 67 -3.96 -10.64 9.30
CA SER A 67 -3.26 -11.72 8.59
C SER A 67 -2.13 -12.31 9.42
N ALA A 68 -1.79 -13.55 9.12
CA ALA A 68 -0.72 -14.27 9.80
C ALA A 68 0.63 -13.55 9.70
N LYS A 69 1.45 -13.75 10.74
CA LYS A 69 2.81 -13.20 10.86
C LYS A 69 3.82 -14.33 11.06
N PRO A 70 3.90 -15.30 10.10
CA PRO A 70 4.76 -16.46 10.25
C PRO A 70 6.23 -16.08 10.32
N ARG A 71 6.99 -16.85 11.11
CA ARG A 71 8.45 -16.75 11.16
C ARG A 71 9.05 -17.41 9.93
N GLY A 72 10.18 -16.92 9.46
CA GLY A 72 10.95 -17.54 8.37
C GLY A 72 10.51 -17.13 6.97
N LEU A 73 9.49 -16.29 6.81
CA LEU A 73 9.20 -15.65 5.54
C LEU A 73 10.10 -14.43 5.34
N SER A 74 10.55 -14.24 4.11
CA SER A 74 11.20 -13.01 3.68
C SER A 74 10.12 -11.98 3.34
N TYR A 75 9.75 -11.16 4.32
CA TYR A 75 8.79 -10.09 4.09
C TYR A 75 9.40 -9.02 3.20
N GLY A 76 8.75 -8.73 2.07
CA GLY A 76 9.26 -7.76 1.10
C GLY A 76 8.38 -7.68 -0.15
N GLY A 77 8.80 -6.85 -1.10
CA GLY A 77 8.02 -6.54 -2.29
C GLY A 77 7.60 -7.76 -3.11
N SER A 78 8.47 -8.75 -3.27
CA SER A 78 8.13 -9.98 -4.01
C SER A 78 7.05 -10.82 -3.31
N LEU A 79 7.13 -10.97 -1.98
CA LEU A 79 6.11 -11.71 -1.22
C LEU A 79 4.73 -11.08 -1.41
N TRP A 80 4.64 -9.77 -1.26
CA TRP A 80 3.35 -9.06 -1.35
C TRP A 80 2.85 -8.96 -2.79
N ARG A 81 3.74 -8.76 -3.77
CA ARG A 81 3.38 -8.90 -5.19
C ARG A 81 2.73 -10.25 -5.48
N ASP A 82 3.40 -11.33 -5.10
CA ASP A 82 2.95 -12.69 -5.38
C ASP A 82 1.66 -13.03 -4.64
N GLN A 83 1.48 -12.48 -3.42
CA GLN A 83 0.23 -12.60 -2.67
C GLN A 83 -0.93 -11.93 -3.41
N LEU A 84 -0.74 -10.70 -3.93
CA LEU A 84 -1.78 -9.98 -4.66
C LEU A 84 -2.10 -10.68 -5.99
N VAL A 85 -1.09 -11.13 -6.73
CA VAL A 85 -1.28 -11.88 -7.98
C VAL A 85 -2.08 -13.16 -7.74
N ALA A 86 -1.72 -13.92 -6.70
CA ALA A 86 -2.46 -15.13 -6.34
C ALA A 86 -3.91 -14.82 -5.95
N TYR A 87 -4.12 -13.74 -5.18
CA TYR A 87 -5.47 -13.34 -4.76
C TYR A 87 -6.35 -12.95 -5.95
N VAL A 88 -5.83 -12.16 -6.88
CA VAL A 88 -6.57 -11.79 -8.09
C VAL A 88 -6.96 -13.04 -8.87
N ARG A 89 -6.02 -13.95 -9.12
CA ARG A 89 -6.27 -15.16 -9.93
C ARG A 89 -7.16 -16.19 -9.26
N GLU A 90 -7.00 -16.41 -7.95
CA GLU A 90 -7.71 -17.47 -7.22
C GLU A 90 -9.07 -17.03 -6.67
N ARG A 91 -9.22 -15.74 -6.33
CA ARG A 91 -10.40 -15.24 -5.61
C ARG A 91 -11.26 -14.29 -6.41
N ILE A 92 -10.65 -13.43 -7.22
CA ILE A 92 -11.40 -12.48 -8.05
C ILE A 92 -11.70 -13.11 -9.42
N GLY A 93 -10.67 -13.64 -10.10
CA GLY A 93 -10.84 -14.43 -11.34
C GLY A 93 -11.22 -13.60 -12.56
N ARG A 94 -11.06 -12.27 -12.53
CA ARG A 94 -11.35 -11.34 -13.64
C ARG A 94 -10.42 -10.14 -13.61
N PRO A 95 -10.36 -9.32 -14.70
CA PRO A 95 -9.54 -8.12 -14.73
C PRO A 95 -9.81 -7.22 -13.53
N THR A 96 -8.74 -6.79 -12.86
CA THR A 96 -8.82 -6.12 -11.57
C THR A 96 -8.04 -4.81 -11.58
N VAL A 97 -8.64 -3.74 -11.06
CA VAL A 97 -7.93 -2.52 -10.71
C VAL A 97 -7.33 -2.67 -9.31
N ILE A 98 -6.03 -2.44 -9.18
CA ILE A 98 -5.34 -2.57 -7.89
C ILE A 98 -4.96 -1.17 -7.39
N ALA A 99 -5.56 -0.76 -6.27
CA ALA A 99 -5.29 0.53 -5.64
C ALA A 99 -4.49 0.33 -4.34
N GLY A 100 -3.39 1.07 -4.18
CA GLY A 100 -2.56 0.92 -2.98
C GLY A 100 -1.98 2.22 -2.46
N ASN A 101 -1.90 2.33 -1.12
CA ASN A 101 -1.25 3.45 -0.44
C ASN A 101 0.16 3.08 0.02
N SER A 102 1.12 3.98 -0.18
CA SER A 102 2.49 3.84 0.34
C SER A 102 3.15 2.51 -0.07
N LEU A 103 3.49 1.63 0.89
CA LEU A 103 3.96 0.26 0.64
C LEU A 103 2.96 -0.55 -0.20
N GLY A 104 1.66 -0.39 0.08
CA GLY A 104 0.60 -1.02 -0.70
C GLY A 104 0.58 -0.55 -2.16
N GLY A 105 0.94 0.72 -2.41
CA GLY A 105 1.11 1.26 -3.76
C GLY A 105 2.26 0.59 -4.51
N PHE A 106 3.39 0.38 -3.84
CA PHE A 106 4.50 -0.41 -4.41
C PHE A 106 4.07 -1.84 -4.76
N ALA A 107 3.38 -2.51 -3.82
CA ALA A 107 2.90 -3.87 -4.04
C ALA A 107 1.85 -3.94 -5.17
N ALA A 108 0.96 -2.95 -5.24
CA ALA A 108 -0.05 -2.82 -6.30
C ALA A 108 0.58 -2.67 -7.67
N LEU A 109 1.59 -1.79 -7.81
CA LEU A 109 2.32 -1.60 -9.07
C LEU A 109 3.04 -2.89 -9.49
N ALA A 110 3.75 -3.52 -8.54
CA ALA A 110 4.47 -4.76 -8.82
C ALA A 110 3.53 -5.92 -9.21
N ALA A 111 2.35 -6.00 -8.58
CA ALA A 111 1.32 -6.97 -8.94
C ALA A 111 0.69 -6.67 -10.30
N GLY A 112 0.37 -5.39 -10.58
CA GLY A 112 -0.18 -4.96 -11.86
C GLY A 112 0.75 -5.28 -13.03
N ALA A 113 2.04 -4.99 -12.88
CA ALA A 113 3.05 -5.35 -13.87
C ALA A 113 3.14 -6.86 -14.12
N ALA A 114 2.97 -7.69 -13.07
CA ALA A 114 3.03 -9.15 -13.18
C ALA A 114 1.73 -9.79 -13.71
N LEU A 115 0.59 -9.15 -13.52
CA LEU A 115 -0.73 -9.65 -13.94
C LEU A 115 -0.99 -9.48 -15.43
N GLN A 116 -0.36 -8.50 -16.08
CA GLN A 116 -0.55 -8.18 -17.50
C GLN A 116 -2.04 -7.97 -17.84
N SER A 117 -2.63 -8.82 -18.68
CA SER A 117 -4.04 -8.73 -19.10
C SER A 117 -5.04 -8.89 -17.94
N ASP A 118 -4.66 -9.52 -16.83
CA ASP A 118 -5.51 -9.64 -15.64
C ASP A 118 -5.54 -8.32 -14.83
N CYS A 119 -4.71 -7.32 -15.17
CA CYS A 119 -4.69 -6.00 -14.58
C CYS A 119 -5.49 -5.01 -15.43
N ALA A 120 -6.62 -4.53 -14.94
CA ALA A 120 -7.43 -3.51 -15.62
C ALA A 120 -6.91 -2.09 -15.35
N GLY A 121 -6.12 -1.88 -14.30
CA GLY A 121 -5.52 -0.60 -13.96
C GLY A 121 -4.81 -0.61 -12.62
N VAL A 122 -3.95 0.38 -12.40
CA VAL A 122 -3.24 0.55 -11.13
C VAL A 122 -3.48 1.95 -10.60
N VAL A 123 -3.74 2.06 -9.29
CA VAL A 123 -3.91 3.33 -8.58
C VAL A 123 -2.88 3.45 -7.47
N LEU A 124 -2.07 4.50 -7.52
CA LEU A 124 -1.00 4.74 -6.57
C LEU A 124 -1.29 5.96 -5.71
N LEU A 125 -1.51 5.75 -4.41
CA LEU A 125 -1.72 6.81 -3.44
C LEU A 125 -0.43 7.00 -2.64
N ASN A 126 0.26 8.10 -2.88
CA ASN A 126 1.54 8.42 -2.22
C ASN A 126 2.48 7.19 -2.14
N ALA A 127 2.66 6.51 -3.28
CA ALA A 127 3.35 5.22 -3.33
C ALA A 127 4.82 5.31 -2.91
N ALA A 128 5.25 4.33 -2.12
CA ALA A 128 6.65 4.11 -1.78
C ALA A 128 7.40 3.36 -2.90
N GLY A 129 8.70 3.20 -2.74
CA GLY A 129 9.57 2.44 -3.63
C GLY A 129 10.68 3.33 -4.24
N PRO A 130 11.86 2.78 -4.53
CA PRO A 130 12.97 3.53 -5.13
C PRO A 130 12.81 3.63 -6.64
N PHE A 131 13.41 4.66 -7.22
CA PHE A 131 13.78 4.68 -8.64
C PHE A 131 15.24 4.26 -8.81
N SER A 132 15.61 3.79 -9.99
CA SER A 132 16.98 3.36 -10.30
C SER A 132 18.00 4.47 -10.10
N ASP A 133 17.65 5.71 -10.45
CA ASP A 133 18.48 6.90 -10.31
C ASP A 133 18.63 7.39 -8.85
N GLU A 134 17.74 6.98 -7.94
CA GLU A 134 17.78 7.30 -6.50
C GLU A 134 18.73 6.36 -5.70
N GLN A 135 19.23 5.30 -6.31
CA GLN A 135 20.05 4.27 -5.64
C GLN A 135 21.54 4.64 -5.49
N GLN A 136 21.91 5.91 -5.70
CA GLN A 136 23.30 6.31 -5.59
C GLN A 136 23.81 6.19 -4.13
N PRO A 137 25.03 5.61 -3.94
CA PRO A 137 25.64 5.54 -2.62
C PRO A 137 25.91 6.95 -2.10
N PRO A 138 25.89 7.15 -0.77
CA PRO A 138 26.14 8.46 -0.18
C PRO A 138 27.54 8.96 -0.57
N LYS A 139 27.60 10.19 -1.07
CA LYS A 139 28.86 10.83 -1.45
C LYS A 139 29.56 11.37 -0.19
N GLY A 140 30.79 10.89 0.04
CA GLY A 140 31.70 11.40 1.07
C GLY A 140 31.84 10.51 2.34
N TRP A 141 33.05 10.48 2.87
CA TRP A 141 33.46 9.64 4.01
C TRP A 141 32.62 9.85 5.29
N GLY A 142 32.26 11.08 5.60
CA GLY A 142 31.43 11.39 6.78
C GLY A 142 29.97 10.91 6.67
N ALA A 143 29.43 10.86 5.44
CA ALA A 143 28.10 10.32 5.19
C ALA A 143 28.13 8.78 5.28
N ILE A 144 29.16 8.15 4.73
CA ILE A 144 29.38 6.70 4.83
C ILE A 144 29.55 6.28 6.28
N ALA A 145 30.38 6.98 7.07
CA ALA A 145 30.60 6.66 8.48
C ALA A 145 29.30 6.80 9.31
N ARG A 146 28.51 7.88 9.11
CA ARG A 146 27.22 8.05 9.78
C ARG A 146 26.22 6.96 9.41
N GLN A 147 26.16 6.60 8.13
CA GLN A 147 25.30 5.53 7.65
C GLN A 147 25.71 4.17 8.24
N THR A 148 27.01 3.88 8.30
CA THR A 148 27.52 2.60 8.81
C THR A 148 27.29 2.46 10.30
N ILE A 149 27.58 3.50 11.10
CA ILE A 149 27.34 3.49 12.57
C ILE A 149 25.84 3.45 12.85
N GLY A 150 25.04 4.26 12.18
CA GLY A 150 23.59 4.28 12.31
C GLY A 150 22.96 2.94 11.93
N SER A 151 23.40 2.34 10.83
CA SER A 151 22.91 1.03 10.38
C SER A 151 23.32 -0.11 11.32
N ALA A 152 24.54 -0.10 11.86
CA ALA A 152 25.00 -1.09 12.84
C ALA A 152 24.20 -1.01 14.14
N LEU A 153 23.92 0.20 14.62
CA LEU A 153 23.11 0.43 15.82
C LEU A 153 21.66 -0.02 15.61
N LEU A 154 21.08 0.31 14.46
CA LEU A 154 19.71 -0.11 14.09
C LEU A 154 19.59 -1.62 13.83
N LYS A 155 20.69 -2.33 13.59
CA LYS A 155 20.71 -3.81 13.50
C LYS A 155 20.76 -4.51 14.85
N SER A 156 20.94 -3.78 15.96
CA SER A 156 20.89 -4.37 17.31
C SER A 156 19.48 -4.90 17.60
N PRO A 157 19.29 -6.21 17.87
CA PRO A 157 17.96 -6.76 18.17
C PRO A 157 17.30 -6.12 19.40
N VAL A 158 18.12 -5.71 20.38
CA VAL A 158 17.63 -5.05 21.60
C VAL A 158 17.10 -3.66 21.28
N LEU A 159 17.83 -2.88 20.48
CA LEU A 159 17.39 -1.54 20.09
C LEU A 159 16.15 -1.62 19.20
N GLN A 160 16.10 -2.55 18.25
CA GLN A 160 14.93 -2.78 17.41
C GLN A 160 13.71 -3.15 18.27
N ARG A 161 13.91 -3.97 19.32
CA ARG A 161 12.83 -4.32 20.26
C ARG A 161 12.33 -3.10 21.02
N LEU A 162 13.22 -2.30 21.58
CA LEU A 162 12.85 -1.08 22.29
C LEU A 162 12.13 -0.08 21.38
N LEU A 163 12.61 0.07 20.16
CA LEU A 163 11.97 0.92 19.16
C LEU A 163 10.56 0.41 18.84
N PHE A 164 10.40 -0.89 18.58
CA PHE A 164 9.10 -1.49 18.30
C PHE A 164 8.13 -1.32 19.47
N GLU A 165 8.57 -1.57 20.72
CA GLU A 165 7.74 -1.37 21.91
C GLU A 165 7.31 0.09 22.08
N ASN A 166 8.15 1.04 21.69
CA ASN A 166 7.77 2.45 21.71
C ASN A 166 6.80 2.81 20.59
N LEU A 167 7.04 2.32 19.36
CA LEU A 167 6.22 2.63 18.20
C LEU A 167 4.79 2.11 18.32
N ARG A 168 4.56 0.97 18.95
CA ARG A 168 3.22 0.39 19.16
C ARG A 168 2.41 0.99 20.31
N ARG A 169 2.96 1.99 21.04
CA ARG A 169 2.21 2.69 22.09
C ARG A 169 1.13 3.57 21.46
N PRO A 170 -0.11 3.59 21.99
CA PRO A 170 -1.19 4.41 21.45
C PRO A 170 -0.78 5.87 21.26
N ALA A 171 -0.11 6.46 22.25
CA ALA A 171 0.35 7.85 22.18
C ALA A 171 1.37 8.08 21.06
N THR A 172 2.25 7.11 20.78
CA THR A 172 3.22 7.20 19.68
C THR A 172 2.53 7.04 18.33
N ILE A 173 1.63 6.06 18.19
CA ILE A 173 0.82 5.87 16.99
C ILE A 173 0.05 7.16 16.66
N ARG A 174 -0.71 7.69 17.64
CA ARG A 174 -1.46 8.94 17.47
C ARG A 174 -0.56 10.12 17.10
N ARG A 175 0.61 10.24 17.71
CA ARG A 175 1.60 11.28 17.34
C ARG A 175 2.05 11.14 15.90
N THR A 176 2.35 9.92 15.46
CA THR A 176 2.77 9.64 14.09
C THR A 176 1.65 9.95 13.08
N LEU A 177 0.42 9.52 13.37
CA LEU A 177 -0.74 9.85 12.55
C LEU A 177 -0.93 11.37 12.44
N ASN A 178 -0.85 12.09 13.57
CA ASN A 178 -0.94 13.55 13.60
C ASN A 178 0.17 14.28 12.82
N GLN A 179 1.28 13.61 12.52
CA GLN A 179 2.34 14.16 11.66
C GLN A 179 2.03 13.97 10.18
N VAL A 180 1.38 12.86 9.82
CA VAL A 180 1.17 12.48 8.42
C VAL A 180 -0.22 12.83 7.89
N TYR A 181 -1.16 13.21 8.75
CA TYR A 181 -2.45 13.77 8.40
C TYR A 181 -2.43 15.29 8.53
N VAL A 182 -2.92 15.99 7.53
CA VAL A 182 -3.16 17.45 7.58
C VAL A 182 -4.45 17.73 8.32
N ASP A 183 -5.54 17.13 7.83
CA ASP A 183 -6.81 17.08 8.56
C ASP A 183 -6.81 15.88 9.51
N LYS A 184 -6.90 16.17 10.80
CA LYS A 184 -6.82 15.17 11.86
C LYS A 184 -8.18 14.64 12.30
N THR A 185 -9.24 15.03 11.63
CA THR A 185 -10.62 14.66 12.00
C THR A 185 -10.78 13.13 12.05
N ASN A 186 -10.16 12.42 11.11
CA ASN A 186 -10.21 10.97 11.04
C ASN A 186 -9.15 10.24 11.89
N VAL A 187 -8.30 10.97 12.64
CA VAL A 187 -7.35 10.36 13.59
C VAL A 187 -8.06 10.05 14.90
N ASP A 188 -8.99 9.13 14.84
CA ASP A 188 -9.81 8.68 15.98
C ASP A 188 -9.16 7.51 16.74
N GLU A 189 -9.82 7.06 17.81
CA GLU A 189 -9.34 5.93 18.61
C GLU A 189 -9.41 4.60 17.83
N ALA A 190 -10.41 4.44 16.96
CA ALA A 190 -10.58 3.24 16.16
C ALA A 190 -9.39 3.06 15.20
N LEU A 191 -8.93 4.14 14.55
CA LEU A 191 -7.73 4.11 13.71
C LEU A 191 -6.47 3.77 14.50
N VAL A 192 -6.28 4.36 15.68
CA VAL A 192 -5.13 4.05 16.55
C VAL A 192 -5.12 2.59 16.96
N GLU A 193 -6.27 2.04 17.36
CA GLU A 193 -6.39 0.64 17.77
C GLU A 193 -6.25 -0.34 16.59
N SER A 194 -6.73 0.02 15.41
CA SER A 194 -6.55 -0.82 14.19
C SER A 194 -5.08 -1.05 13.83
N ILE A 195 -4.21 -0.11 14.19
CA ILE A 195 -2.75 -0.22 14.02
C ILE A 195 -2.12 -0.93 15.22
N ARG A 196 -2.57 -0.60 16.43
CA ARG A 196 -2.00 -1.12 17.67
C ARG A 196 -2.25 -2.60 17.87
N LEU A 197 -3.51 -3.04 17.74
CA LEU A 197 -3.89 -4.41 18.05
C LEU A 197 -3.10 -5.44 17.25
N PRO A 198 -2.95 -5.34 15.91
CA PRO A 198 -2.12 -6.27 15.15
C PRO A 198 -0.65 -6.27 15.53
N SER A 199 -0.14 -5.16 16.09
CA SER A 199 1.25 -5.07 16.57
C SER A 199 1.52 -5.88 17.85
N LEU A 200 0.46 -6.33 18.53
CA LEU A 200 0.55 -7.18 19.72
C LEU A 200 0.67 -8.67 19.37
N ASP A 201 0.37 -9.06 18.14
CA ASP A 201 0.36 -10.45 17.71
C ASP A 201 1.76 -11.10 17.81
N PRO A 202 1.82 -12.39 18.12
CA PRO A 202 3.03 -13.18 17.99
C PRO A 202 3.58 -13.09 16.57
N GLY A 203 4.84 -12.71 16.41
CA GLY A 203 5.48 -12.53 15.09
C GLY A 203 5.54 -11.08 14.58
N ALA A 204 4.69 -10.15 15.06
CA ALA A 204 4.69 -8.75 14.62
C ALA A 204 6.07 -8.07 14.74
N PHE A 205 6.81 -8.33 15.81
CA PHE A 205 8.18 -7.86 15.95
C PHE A 205 9.11 -8.45 14.88
N GLY A 206 8.91 -9.72 14.50
CA GLY A 206 9.67 -10.35 13.41
C GLY A 206 9.46 -9.64 12.08
N VAL A 207 8.21 -9.31 11.75
CA VAL A 207 7.87 -8.53 10.56
C VAL A 207 8.50 -7.13 10.62
N PHE A 208 8.38 -6.44 11.76
CA PHE A 208 8.98 -5.11 11.94
C PHE A 208 10.50 -5.12 11.68
N ARG A 209 11.19 -6.16 12.12
CA ARG A 209 12.64 -6.29 11.90
C ARG A 209 13.01 -6.35 10.42
N THR A 210 12.13 -6.91 9.57
CA THR A 210 12.41 -7.01 8.14
C THR A 210 12.56 -5.64 7.47
N VAL A 211 11.97 -4.58 8.03
CA VAL A 211 12.15 -3.20 7.53
C VAL A 211 13.64 -2.79 7.44
N PHE A 212 14.46 -3.32 8.34
CA PHE A 212 15.90 -3.01 8.37
C PHE A 212 16.72 -3.92 7.45
N ASP A 213 16.13 -5.01 6.99
CA ASP A 213 16.78 -6.06 6.19
C ASP A 213 16.14 -6.24 4.81
N ILE A 214 15.05 -5.52 4.49
CA ILE A 214 14.36 -5.62 3.20
C ILE A 214 15.36 -5.32 2.08
N PRO A 215 15.59 -6.27 1.15
CA PRO A 215 16.24 -5.95 -0.11
C PRO A 215 15.44 -4.83 -0.76
N ARG A 216 16.11 -3.81 -1.27
CA ARG A 216 15.43 -2.80 -2.07
C ARG A 216 14.70 -3.56 -3.17
N GLY A 217 13.37 -3.44 -3.20
CA GLY A 217 12.56 -4.08 -4.23
C GLY A 217 12.98 -3.63 -5.63
N GLN A 218 12.39 -4.23 -6.64
CA GLN A 218 12.56 -3.79 -8.03
C GLN A 218 12.25 -2.29 -8.13
N PRO A 219 13.09 -1.49 -8.81
CA PRO A 219 12.85 -0.06 -8.99
C PRO A 219 11.50 0.22 -9.67
N LEU A 220 10.87 1.35 -9.32
CA LEU A 220 9.56 1.72 -9.86
C LEU A 220 9.59 1.95 -11.38
N ASP A 221 10.67 2.52 -11.90
CA ASP A 221 10.87 2.74 -13.34
C ASP A 221 10.92 1.44 -14.14
N GLU A 222 11.50 0.37 -13.59
CA GLU A 222 11.45 -0.96 -14.19
C GLU A 222 10.02 -1.53 -14.16
N LEU A 223 9.32 -1.38 -13.03
CA LEU A 223 7.92 -1.83 -12.91
C LEU A 223 6.99 -1.05 -13.86
N PHE A 224 7.24 0.24 -14.07
CA PHE A 224 6.49 1.04 -15.05
C PHE A 224 6.75 0.58 -16.49
N ALA A 225 7.96 0.15 -16.81
CA ALA A 225 8.27 -0.38 -18.14
C ALA A 225 7.50 -1.69 -18.43
N ASP A 226 7.21 -2.47 -17.39
CA ASP A 226 6.47 -3.73 -17.49
C ASP A 226 4.94 -3.54 -17.39
N LEU A 227 4.46 -2.35 -16.97
CA LEU A 227 3.04 -2.08 -16.78
C LEU A 227 2.36 -1.72 -18.11
N THR A 228 1.40 -2.53 -18.52
CA THR A 228 0.60 -2.30 -19.73
C THR A 228 -0.75 -1.63 -19.43
N ALA A 229 -1.22 -1.70 -18.17
CA ALA A 229 -2.50 -1.18 -17.74
C ALA A 229 -2.47 0.34 -17.49
N PRO A 230 -3.61 1.04 -17.59
CA PRO A 230 -3.75 2.44 -17.21
C PRO A 230 -3.31 2.71 -15.76
N LEU A 231 -2.75 3.90 -15.53
CA LEU A 231 -2.23 4.31 -14.23
C LEU A 231 -2.91 5.59 -13.73
N LEU A 232 -3.39 5.57 -12.48
CA LEU A 232 -3.84 6.75 -11.75
C LEU A 232 -2.88 7.05 -10.60
N LEU A 233 -2.39 8.29 -10.54
CA LEU A 233 -1.58 8.81 -9.43
C LEU A 233 -2.44 9.74 -8.58
N LEU A 234 -2.61 9.41 -7.31
CA LEU A 234 -3.28 10.25 -6.31
C LEU A 234 -2.25 10.76 -5.30
N TRP A 235 -2.07 12.07 -5.25
CA TRP A 235 -1.09 12.72 -4.40
C TRP A 235 -1.74 13.50 -3.26
N GLY A 236 -1.51 13.10 -2.02
CA GLY A 236 -1.59 13.98 -0.88
C GLY A 236 -0.34 14.86 -0.88
N ILE A 237 -0.47 16.10 -1.38
CA ILE A 237 0.68 16.95 -1.70
C ILE A 237 1.46 17.43 -0.47
N ARG A 238 0.83 17.35 0.71
CA ARG A 238 1.44 17.75 2.00
C ARG A 238 2.03 16.55 2.77
N ASP A 239 2.26 15.44 2.10
CA ASP A 239 2.91 14.27 2.69
C ASP A 239 4.32 14.60 3.19
N PRO A 240 4.59 14.47 4.50
CA PRO A 240 5.90 14.79 5.05
C PRO A 240 6.93 13.66 4.86
N TRP A 241 6.48 12.44 4.53
CA TRP A 241 7.36 11.27 4.47
C TRP A 241 7.99 11.03 3.12
N ILE A 242 7.24 11.26 2.03
CA ILE A 242 7.73 10.96 0.69
C ILE A 242 8.12 12.19 -0.11
N ASN A 243 8.11 13.41 0.49
CA ASN A 243 8.37 14.65 -0.26
C ASN A 243 7.57 14.67 -1.58
N ALA A 244 6.24 14.67 -1.48
CA ALA A 244 5.36 14.53 -2.63
C ALA A 244 5.70 15.44 -3.84
N PRO A 245 6.07 16.72 -3.68
CA PRO A 245 6.47 17.56 -4.80
C PRO A 245 7.68 17.03 -5.59
N GLY A 246 8.74 16.61 -4.88
CA GLY A 246 9.94 16.02 -5.51
C GLY A 246 9.64 14.65 -6.12
N ARG A 247 8.84 13.86 -5.43
CA ARG A 247 8.44 12.52 -5.88
C ARG A 247 7.62 12.58 -7.16
N ARG A 248 6.67 13.50 -7.28
CA ARG A 248 5.90 13.73 -8.50
C ARG A 248 6.81 13.94 -9.71
N SER A 249 7.88 14.73 -9.58
CA SER A 249 8.83 14.95 -10.66
C SER A 249 9.53 13.67 -11.11
N SER A 250 9.85 12.76 -10.19
CA SER A 250 10.41 11.43 -10.53
C SER A 250 9.38 10.57 -11.27
N PHE A 251 8.13 10.56 -10.79
CA PHE A 251 7.05 9.85 -11.47
C PHE A 251 6.80 10.40 -12.88
N GLN A 252 6.74 11.70 -13.05
CA GLN A 252 6.54 12.34 -14.37
C GLN A 252 7.62 12.00 -15.40
N ARG A 253 8.87 11.72 -14.93
CA ARG A 253 9.97 11.28 -15.82
C ARG A 253 9.86 9.83 -16.26
N HIS A 254 9.34 8.96 -15.39
CA HIS A 254 9.41 7.51 -15.57
C HIS A 254 8.06 6.83 -15.77
N ALA A 255 6.95 7.47 -15.34
CA ALA A 255 5.63 6.88 -15.46
C ALA A 255 5.18 6.75 -16.93
N PRO A 256 4.35 5.77 -17.24
CA PRO A 256 3.80 5.58 -18.59
C PRO A 256 3.03 6.79 -19.11
N GLN A 257 2.97 6.91 -20.43
CA GLN A 257 2.29 8.03 -21.09
C GLN A 257 0.79 8.13 -20.80
N ALA A 258 0.13 7.00 -20.51
CA ALA A 258 -1.30 6.94 -20.18
C ALA A 258 -1.56 7.16 -18.67
N THR A 259 -0.89 8.10 -18.05
CA THR A 259 -1.02 8.36 -16.62
C THR A 259 -1.97 9.54 -16.36
N THR A 260 -3.00 9.28 -15.54
CA THR A 260 -3.84 10.35 -14.97
C THR A 260 -3.26 10.75 -13.62
N GLU A 261 -3.25 12.03 -13.30
CA GLU A 261 -2.76 12.56 -12.04
C GLU A 261 -3.80 13.42 -11.34
N VAL A 262 -4.04 13.17 -10.05
CA VAL A 262 -4.90 13.98 -9.18
C VAL A 262 -4.10 14.42 -7.96
N VAL A 263 -4.17 15.70 -7.63
CA VAL A 263 -3.46 16.30 -6.49
C VAL A 263 -4.48 16.79 -5.46
N LEU A 264 -4.32 16.31 -4.22
CA LEU A 264 -5.21 16.57 -3.11
C LEU A 264 -4.47 17.35 -2.01
N ASP A 265 -5.15 18.27 -1.35
CA ASP A 265 -4.63 18.97 -0.16
C ASP A 265 -4.74 18.05 1.07
N ALA A 266 -3.91 17.01 1.10
CA ALA A 266 -3.90 15.95 2.10
C ALA A 266 -2.47 15.49 2.39
N GLY A 267 -2.31 14.72 3.46
CA GLY A 267 -1.05 14.11 3.87
C GLY A 267 -0.80 12.75 3.22
N HIS A 268 -0.17 11.84 3.97
CA HIS A 268 0.32 10.55 3.49
C HIS A 268 -0.79 9.54 3.15
N CYS A 269 -1.95 9.66 3.81
CA CYS A 269 -3.05 8.70 3.69
C CYS A 269 -4.32 9.37 3.16
N PRO A 270 -4.32 9.91 1.91
CA PRO A 270 -5.44 10.71 1.41
C PRO A 270 -6.77 9.93 1.38
N HIS A 271 -6.74 8.61 1.20
CA HIS A 271 -7.92 7.76 1.17
C HIS A 271 -8.69 7.69 2.49
N ASP A 272 -8.02 7.90 3.63
CA ASP A 272 -8.66 7.96 4.95
C ASP A 272 -8.82 9.41 5.44
N GLU A 273 -7.95 10.33 4.98
CA GLU A 273 -7.96 11.74 5.38
C GLU A 273 -9.05 12.56 4.67
N VAL A 274 -9.14 12.42 3.34
CA VAL A 274 -10.10 13.11 2.47
C VAL A 274 -10.87 12.12 1.59
N PRO A 275 -11.57 11.14 2.21
CA PRO A 275 -12.13 9.99 1.51
C PRO A 275 -13.10 10.35 0.39
N ASP A 276 -13.90 11.40 0.55
CA ASP A 276 -14.89 11.81 -0.46
C ASP A 276 -14.20 12.23 -1.75
N GLN A 277 -13.08 12.97 -1.65
CA GLN A 277 -12.32 13.40 -2.83
C GLN A 277 -11.62 12.22 -3.51
N VAL A 278 -11.07 11.28 -2.73
CA VAL A 278 -10.44 10.08 -3.26
C VAL A 278 -11.48 9.15 -3.91
N ASN A 279 -12.64 8.95 -3.28
CA ASN A 279 -13.70 8.13 -3.84
C ASN A 279 -14.21 8.71 -5.16
N ALA A 280 -14.44 10.02 -5.24
CA ALA A 280 -14.86 10.69 -6.47
C ALA A 280 -13.80 10.53 -7.58
N ALA A 281 -12.53 10.81 -7.28
CA ALA A 281 -11.43 10.66 -8.24
C ALA A 281 -11.29 9.21 -8.75
N LEU A 282 -11.48 8.21 -7.88
CA LEU A 282 -11.49 6.81 -8.26
C LEU A 282 -12.66 6.49 -9.18
N GLN A 283 -13.88 6.89 -8.82
CA GLN A 283 -15.09 6.64 -9.63
C GLN A 283 -15.00 7.29 -11.00
N ASP A 284 -14.58 8.57 -11.06
CA ASP A 284 -14.39 9.29 -12.31
C ASP A 284 -13.37 8.60 -13.21
N TRP A 285 -12.24 8.18 -12.65
CA TRP A 285 -11.19 7.50 -13.43
C TRP A 285 -11.63 6.10 -13.89
N LEU A 286 -12.29 5.31 -13.01
CA LEU A 286 -12.83 3.99 -13.35
C LEU A 286 -13.79 4.05 -14.54
N ALA A 287 -14.60 5.10 -14.62
CA ALA A 287 -15.52 5.32 -15.74
C ALA A 287 -14.80 5.59 -17.08
N THR A 288 -13.51 5.92 -17.07
CA THR A 288 -12.70 6.14 -18.28
C THR A 288 -12.00 4.88 -18.78
N LEU A 289 -11.99 3.82 -17.97
CA LEU A 289 -11.29 2.58 -18.34
C LEU A 289 -12.00 1.89 -19.53
N PRO A 290 -11.21 1.26 -20.42
CA PRO A 290 -11.78 0.45 -21.48
C PRO A 290 -12.65 -0.66 -20.88
N GLN A 291 -13.87 -0.78 -21.41
CA GLN A 291 -14.70 -1.96 -21.07
C GLN A 291 -14.06 -3.20 -21.70
N PRO A 292 -14.10 -4.36 -21.03
CA PRO A 292 -13.63 -5.61 -21.63
C PRO A 292 -14.35 -5.80 -22.97
N SER A 293 -13.58 -6.11 -24.01
CA SER A 293 -14.16 -6.42 -25.33
C SER A 293 -14.95 -7.72 -25.18
N THR A 294 -16.26 -7.67 -25.44
CA THR A 294 -17.16 -8.82 -25.55
C THR A 294 -16.67 -9.83 -26.58
#